data_859a50cbc31a49d41a2255fcefe976e2
#
_entry.id   859a50cbc31a49d41a2255fcefe976e2
#
_cell.length_a   1.000
_cell.length_b   1.000
_cell.length_c   1.000
_cell.angle_alpha   90.00
_cell.angle_beta   90.00
_cell.angle_gamma   90.00
#
_symmetry.space_group_name_H-M   'P 1'
#
loop_
_entity.id
_entity.type
_entity.pdbx_description
1 polymer ?
#
loop_
_entity_poly.entity_id
_entity_poly.type
_entity_poly.pdbx_seq_one_letter_code
_entity_poly.pdbx_strand_id
1 'polypeptide(L)'
;RFVARVKNAETINEKSHGLKLAGEVLKYAFTRKGILSLNPTLIYVFWKSDERVDNYDLQLTFTPASYKEGVQSKLDDFPGMTIASWQQRPDSIGWVRARSADPFEHPIIQPNYLAAESDRQVLLAGMKLARRLIKSKALSKYYDREEFPGDQAQSDDDLMAAAKARGTTTFHLMGTCRMAPDSDPTAVVDDQLKVRGIDGLRVVDASIMPTMPSAN
;
A
#
# COMPACT_ATOMS: atom_id res chain seq x y z
N ARG A 1 -7.54 1.52 2.84
CA ARG A 1 -7.22 1.24 4.27
C ARG A 1 -8.47 1.32 5.13
N PHE A 2 -8.47 0.58 6.24
CA PHE A 2 -9.43 0.71 7.33
C PHE A 2 -8.72 1.27 8.56
N VAL A 3 -9.37 2.21 9.23
CA VAL A 3 -8.86 2.83 10.46
C VAL A 3 -9.92 2.64 11.54
N ALA A 4 -9.51 2.15 12.70
CA ALA A 4 -10.36 2.08 13.87
C ALA A 4 -9.71 2.75 15.07
N ARG A 5 -10.53 3.34 15.94
CA ARG A 5 -10.08 3.75 17.27
C ARG A 5 -9.85 2.54 18.17
N VAL A 6 -8.83 2.67 18.99
CA VAL A 6 -8.41 1.65 19.95
C VAL A 6 -8.83 2.06 21.35
N LYS A 7 -9.33 1.08 22.10
CA LYS A 7 -9.56 1.16 23.55
C LYS A 7 -8.78 0.06 24.26
N ASN A 8 -8.56 0.20 25.55
CA ASN A 8 -7.92 -0.81 26.41
C ASN A 8 -6.47 -1.18 26.01
N ALA A 9 -5.82 -0.37 25.18
CA ALA A 9 -4.41 -0.53 24.84
C ALA A 9 -3.82 0.80 24.38
N GLU A 10 -2.54 1.00 24.64
CA GLU A 10 -1.79 2.13 24.07
C GLU A 10 -1.29 1.78 22.66
N THR A 11 -1.35 2.75 21.78
CA THR A 11 -0.89 2.64 20.39
C THR A 11 0.37 3.46 20.14
N ILE A 12 0.93 3.37 18.95
CA ILE A 12 2.06 4.21 18.55
C ILE A 12 1.67 5.69 18.59
N ASN A 13 0.40 6.02 18.30
CA ASN A 13 -0.10 7.40 18.35
C ASN A 13 0.16 8.05 19.69
N GLU A 14 -0.19 7.37 20.79
CA GLU A 14 -0.04 7.92 22.14
C GLU A 14 1.41 7.91 22.62
N LYS A 15 2.20 6.93 22.20
CA LYS A 15 3.60 6.77 22.62
C LYS A 15 4.57 7.69 21.90
N SER A 16 4.14 8.28 20.79
CA SER A 16 4.98 9.13 19.93
C SER A 16 5.05 10.58 20.36
N HIS A 17 4.48 10.96 21.51
CA HIS A 17 4.42 12.35 21.97
C HIS A 17 4.85 12.54 23.41
N GLY A 18 5.36 13.77 23.72
CA GLY A 18 5.62 14.25 25.06
C GLY A 18 6.54 13.34 25.89
N LEU A 19 6.22 13.19 27.17
CA LEU A 19 7.01 12.38 28.11
C LEU A 19 7.00 10.89 27.77
N LYS A 20 5.95 10.37 27.13
CA LYS A 20 5.92 8.98 26.67
C LYS A 20 6.96 8.71 25.59
N LEU A 21 7.14 9.62 24.63
CA LEU A 21 8.18 9.54 23.63
C LEU A 21 9.58 9.57 24.27
N ALA A 22 9.81 10.48 25.24
CA ALA A 22 11.09 10.52 25.96
C ALA A 22 11.38 9.19 26.66
N GLY A 23 10.37 8.57 27.29
CA GLY A 23 10.48 7.23 27.88
C GLY A 23 10.80 6.14 26.85
N GLU A 24 10.18 6.17 25.69
CA GLU A 24 10.47 5.21 24.60
C GLU A 24 11.87 5.42 24.01
N VAL A 25 12.37 6.68 23.93
CA VAL A 25 13.75 6.98 23.51
C VAL A 25 14.75 6.38 24.50
N LEU A 26 14.56 6.61 25.81
CA LEU A 26 15.42 6.03 26.86
C LEU A 26 15.37 4.50 26.82
N LYS A 27 14.17 3.93 26.73
CA LYS A 27 14.00 2.48 26.60
C LYS A 27 14.75 1.92 25.41
N TYR A 28 14.66 2.57 24.24
CA TYR A 28 15.41 2.15 23.06
C TYR A 28 16.92 2.28 23.24
N ALA A 29 17.39 3.38 23.83
CA ALA A 29 18.82 3.61 24.07
C ALA A 29 19.45 2.48 24.91
N PHE A 30 18.76 2.05 25.98
CA PHE A 30 19.30 1.03 26.91
C PHE A 30 18.96 -0.40 26.53
N THR A 31 17.82 -0.65 25.84
CA THR A 31 17.33 -2.02 25.63
C THR A 31 17.18 -2.41 24.17
N ARG A 32 17.28 -1.47 23.24
CA ARG A 32 16.97 -1.65 21.81
C ARG A 32 15.54 -2.18 21.55
N LYS A 33 14.60 -1.89 22.46
CA LYS A 33 13.18 -2.30 22.40
C LYS A 33 12.27 -1.07 22.42
N GLY A 34 10.96 -1.28 22.21
CA GLY A 34 9.94 -0.24 22.22
C GLY A 34 9.55 0.21 20.81
N ILE A 35 8.78 1.30 20.71
CA ILE A 35 8.22 1.74 19.42
C ILE A 35 9.29 2.12 18.40
N LEU A 36 10.45 2.58 18.83
CA LEU A 36 11.57 2.95 17.96
C LEU A 36 12.29 1.75 17.33
N SER A 37 12.02 0.52 17.80
CA SER A 37 12.52 -0.71 17.19
C SER A 37 11.54 -1.39 16.25
N LEU A 38 10.33 -0.83 16.10
CA LEU A 38 9.29 -1.40 15.26
C LEU A 38 9.37 -0.88 13.83
N ASN A 39 9.13 -1.75 12.87
CA ASN A 39 8.78 -1.32 11.52
C ASN A 39 7.40 -0.63 11.52
N PRO A 40 7.14 0.29 10.58
CA PRO A 40 5.83 0.93 10.45
C PRO A 40 4.68 -0.07 10.32
N THR A 41 4.95 -1.20 9.67
CA THR A 41 4.01 -2.32 9.52
C THR A 41 4.54 -3.54 10.27
N LEU A 42 3.75 -4.07 11.19
CA LEU A 42 4.15 -5.20 12.03
C LEU A 42 3.75 -6.55 11.45
N ILE A 43 2.66 -6.61 10.70
CA ILE A 43 2.11 -7.85 10.18
C ILE A 43 1.76 -7.67 8.70
N TYR A 44 2.23 -8.61 7.89
CA TYR A 44 1.86 -8.77 6.50
C TYR A 44 1.02 -10.02 6.34
N VAL A 45 -0.08 -9.92 5.61
CA VAL A 45 -0.99 -11.02 5.32
C VAL A 45 -1.12 -11.13 3.81
N PHE A 46 -0.80 -12.30 3.27
CA PHE A 46 -1.07 -12.63 1.88
C PHE A 46 -2.30 -13.53 1.84
N TRP A 47 -3.28 -13.17 1.03
CA TRP A 47 -4.57 -13.83 1.00
C TRP A 47 -5.10 -13.94 -0.44
N LYS A 48 -6.11 -14.77 -0.63
CA LYS A 48 -6.86 -14.85 -1.87
C LYS A 48 -8.10 -13.96 -1.77
N SER A 49 -8.34 -13.14 -2.79
CA SER A 49 -9.57 -12.35 -2.87
C SER A 49 -10.81 -13.22 -3.10
N ASP A 50 -10.61 -14.37 -3.78
CA ASP A 50 -11.60 -15.38 -4.06
C ASP A 50 -10.95 -16.76 -3.97
N GLU A 51 -11.68 -17.79 -3.54
CA GLU A 51 -11.15 -19.16 -3.42
C GLU A 51 -10.75 -19.78 -4.76
N ARG A 52 -11.32 -19.28 -5.85
CA ARG A 52 -11.06 -19.75 -7.22
C ARG A 52 -9.74 -19.26 -7.82
N VAL A 53 -9.09 -18.26 -7.23
CA VAL A 53 -7.79 -17.80 -7.76
C VAL A 53 -6.68 -18.77 -7.35
N ASP A 54 -5.75 -19.03 -8.26
CA ASP A 54 -4.68 -20.02 -8.04
C ASP A 54 -3.67 -19.52 -7.01
N ASN A 55 -3.32 -18.25 -7.07
CA ASN A 55 -2.29 -17.64 -6.22
C ASN A 55 -2.88 -16.56 -5.30
N TYR A 56 -2.13 -16.21 -4.25
CA TYR A 56 -2.45 -15.05 -3.43
C TYR A 56 -2.36 -13.77 -4.27
N ASP A 57 -3.47 -13.04 -4.36
CA ASP A 57 -3.61 -11.83 -5.17
C ASP A 57 -3.86 -10.58 -4.33
N LEU A 58 -4.05 -10.77 -3.02
CA LEU A 58 -4.36 -9.72 -2.06
C LEU A 58 -3.31 -9.68 -0.95
N GLN A 59 -2.82 -8.50 -0.64
CA GLN A 59 -2.00 -8.25 0.55
C GLN A 59 -2.70 -7.30 1.50
N LEU A 60 -2.58 -7.60 2.81
CA LEU A 60 -2.97 -6.67 3.87
C LEU A 60 -1.78 -6.42 4.78
N THR A 61 -1.79 -5.25 5.40
CA THR A 61 -0.85 -4.89 6.47
C THR A 61 -1.62 -4.42 7.68
N PHE A 62 -1.07 -4.73 8.87
CA PHE A 62 -1.59 -4.24 10.13
C PHE A 62 -0.55 -3.36 10.82
N THR A 63 -1.01 -2.18 11.27
CA THR A 63 -0.21 -1.23 12.04
C THR A 63 -1.02 -0.78 13.26
N PRO A 64 -0.47 -0.86 14.49
CA PRO A 64 -1.12 -0.33 15.68
C PRO A 64 -0.93 1.19 15.79
N ALA A 65 -1.29 1.87 14.71
CA ALA A 65 -1.28 3.32 14.56
C ALA A 65 -2.31 3.76 13.52
N SER A 66 -2.69 5.02 13.57
CA SER A 66 -3.46 5.70 12.53
C SER A 66 -2.80 7.00 12.11
N TYR A 67 -3.08 7.42 10.88
CA TYR A 67 -2.39 8.53 10.22
C TYR A 67 -3.39 9.56 9.70
N LYS A 68 -3.06 10.84 9.86
CA LYS A 68 -3.85 11.96 9.35
C LYS A 68 -4.09 11.85 7.86
N GLU A 69 -5.23 12.32 7.43
CA GLU A 69 -5.60 12.30 6.02
C GLU A 69 -4.60 13.09 5.17
N GLY A 70 -4.24 12.53 4.02
CA GLY A 70 -3.32 13.17 3.07
C GLY A 70 -1.86 13.27 3.51
N VAL A 71 -1.52 12.86 4.73
CA VAL A 71 -0.16 12.96 5.28
C VAL A 71 0.26 11.63 5.89
N GLN A 72 0.91 10.77 5.10
CA GLN A 72 1.32 9.43 5.54
C GLN A 72 2.30 9.41 6.72
N SER A 73 3.06 10.48 6.93
CA SER A 73 4.06 10.58 8.00
C SER A 73 3.53 11.20 9.29
N LYS A 74 2.28 11.67 9.33
CA LYS A 74 1.71 12.35 10.49
C LYS A 74 0.64 11.47 11.15
N LEU A 75 0.87 11.12 12.41
CA LEU A 75 -0.07 10.35 13.20
C LEU A 75 -1.32 11.16 13.57
N ASP A 76 -2.46 10.47 13.71
CA ASP A 76 -3.67 11.03 14.30
C ASP A 76 -3.46 11.37 15.78
N ASP A 77 -4.30 12.24 16.31
CA ASP A 77 -4.26 12.67 17.71
C ASP A 77 -5.08 11.74 18.63
N PHE A 78 -5.46 10.56 18.16
CA PHE A 78 -6.20 9.54 18.91
C PHE A 78 -5.54 8.17 18.80
N PRO A 79 -5.75 7.27 19.78
CA PRO A 79 -5.27 5.89 19.70
C PRO A 79 -5.95 5.17 18.53
N GLY A 80 -5.14 4.68 17.60
CA GLY A 80 -5.66 4.08 16.38
C GLY A 80 -4.94 2.80 15.96
N MET A 81 -5.64 1.99 15.14
CA MET A 81 -5.08 0.88 14.40
C MET A 81 -5.53 0.94 12.95
N THR A 82 -4.67 0.51 12.05
CA THR A 82 -4.92 0.54 10.61
C THR A 82 -4.70 -0.84 10.00
N ILE A 83 -5.63 -1.25 9.14
CA ILE A 83 -5.44 -2.34 8.18
C ILE A 83 -5.49 -1.72 6.78
N ALA A 84 -4.40 -1.79 6.06
CA ALA A 84 -4.36 -1.44 4.64
C ALA A 84 -4.45 -2.69 3.79
N SER A 85 -5.06 -2.59 2.61
CA SER A 85 -5.19 -3.67 1.65
C SER A 85 -4.91 -3.18 0.23
N TRP A 86 -4.33 -4.03 -0.58
CA TRP A 86 -4.09 -3.75 -2.00
C TRP A 86 -3.95 -5.05 -2.79
N GLN A 87 -4.20 -4.95 -4.08
CA GLN A 87 -3.96 -6.04 -5.02
C GLN A 87 -2.45 -6.22 -5.25
N GLN A 88 -2.01 -7.47 -5.29
CA GLN A 88 -0.62 -7.84 -5.54
C GLN A 88 -0.22 -7.75 -7.02
N ARG A 89 -1.15 -8.04 -7.92
CA ARG A 89 -0.91 -8.12 -9.36
C ARG A 89 -1.96 -7.33 -10.13
N PRO A 90 -1.89 -5.99 -10.11
CA PRO A 90 -2.87 -5.16 -10.81
C PRO A 90 -2.80 -5.34 -12.32
N ASP A 91 -3.97 -5.36 -12.95
CA ASP A 91 -4.14 -5.35 -14.41
C ASP A 91 -4.23 -3.93 -14.97
N SER A 92 -4.47 -2.94 -14.13
CA SER A 92 -4.51 -1.53 -14.54
C SER A 92 -3.14 -1.07 -15.01
N ILE A 93 -3.07 -0.52 -16.22
CA ILE A 93 -1.85 -0.04 -16.84
C ILE A 93 -1.92 1.48 -17.00
N GLY A 94 -0.87 2.16 -16.57
CA GLY A 94 -0.64 3.58 -16.74
C GLY A 94 0.50 3.87 -17.71
N TRP A 95 0.95 5.12 -17.71
CA TRP A 95 2.06 5.56 -18.55
C TRP A 95 2.81 6.75 -17.93
N VAL A 96 4.05 6.93 -18.35
CA VAL A 96 4.90 8.09 -18.04
C VAL A 96 5.39 8.68 -19.36
N ARG A 97 5.35 10.01 -19.49
CA ARG A 97 5.82 10.72 -20.68
C ARG A 97 6.58 11.97 -20.29
N ALA A 98 7.63 12.29 -21.05
CA ALA A 98 8.28 13.59 -20.95
C ALA A 98 7.24 14.69 -21.27
N ARG A 99 7.23 15.77 -20.50
CA ARG A 99 6.35 16.91 -20.73
C ARG A 99 6.90 17.84 -21.80
N SER A 100 8.23 18.01 -21.83
CA SER A 100 8.96 18.81 -22.80
C SER A 100 10.37 18.25 -23.01
N ALA A 101 11.20 18.96 -23.74
CA ALA A 101 12.64 18.66 -23.91
C ALA A 101 13.50 19.12 -22.73
N ASP A 102 12.95 19.87 -21.78
CA ASP A 102 13.66 20.27 -20.57
C ASP A 102 13.77 19.07 -19.60
N PRO A 103 14.99 18.55 -19.31
CA PRO A 103 15.19 17.40 -18.44
C PRO A 103 14.86 17.68 -16.96
N PHE A 104 14.70 18.94 -16.56
CA PHE A 104 14.33 19.33 -15.20
C PHE A 104 12.82 19.48 -15.02
N GLU A 105 12.04 19.49 -16.07
CA GLU A 105 10.59 19.51 -15.98
C GLU A 105 10.06 18.13 -15.60
N HIS A 106 9.19 18.09 -14.56
CA HIS A 106 8.59 16.84 -14.09
C HIS A 106 7.77 16.16 -15.21
N PRO A 107 7.92 14.84 -15.40
CA PRO A 107 7.16 14.09 -16.39
C PRO A 107 5.66 14.10 -16.08
N ILE A 108 4.86 13.81 -17.09
CA ILE A 108 3.44 13.49 -16.92
C ILE A 108 3.34 12.03 -16.50
N ILE A 109 2.73 11.79 -15.35
CA ILE A 109 2.55 10.45 -14.77
C ILE A 109 1.06 10.16 -14.67
N GLN A 110 0.60 9.11 -15.33
CA GLN A 110 -0.79 8.65 -15.31
C GLN A 110 -0.85 7.18 -14.88
N PRO A 111 -1.09 6.89 -13.60
CA PRO A 111 -1.08 5.52 -13.09
C PRO A 111 -2.30 4.69 -13.51
N ASN A 112 -3.44 5.31 -13.80
CA ASN A 112 -4.72 4.66 -14.09
C ASN A 112 -5.17 3.65 -13.02
N TYR A 113 -4.93 3.93 -11.74
CA TYR A 113 -5.36 3.04 -10.65
C TYR A 113 -6.84 2.70 -10.76
N LEU A 114 -7.17 1.42 -10.53
CA LEU A 114 -8.53 0.89 -10.54
C LEU A 114 -9.25 1.03 -11.89
N ALA A 115 -8.53 1.17 -13.01
CA ALA A 115 -9.11 1.16 -14.34
C ALA A 115 -9.69 -0.22 -14.68
N ALA A 116 -8.96 -1.30 -14.37
CA ALA A 116 -9.41 -2.67 -14.57
C ALA A 116 -10.49 -3.06 -13.54
N GLU A 117 -11.50 -3.82 -13.97
CA GLU A 117 -12.55 -4.34 -13.08
C GLU A 117 -11.98 -5.34 -12.06
N SER A 118 -11.06 -6.21 -12.48
CA SER A 118 -10.35 -7.15 -11.61
C SER A 118 -9.71 -6.46 -10.41
N ASP A 119 -9.06 -5.31 -10.63
CA ASP A 119 -8.41 -4.53 -9.56
C ASP A 119 -9.44 -4.02 -8.55
N ARG A 120 -10.59 -3.57 -9.03
CA ARG A 120 -11.69 -3.10 -8.17
C ARG A 120 -12.25 -4.23 -7.30
N GLN A 121 -12.46 -5.42 -7.90
CA GLN A 121 -13.00 -6.58 -7.20
C GLN A 121 -12.03 -7.08 -6.10
N VAL A 122 -10.74 -7.20 -6.40
CA VAL A 122 -9.73 -7.60 -5.42
C VAL A 122 -9.62 -6.57 -4.29
N LEU A 123 -9.62 -5.28 -4.62
CA LEU A 123 -9.58 -4.23 -3.60
C LEU A 123 -10.81 -4.28 -2.68
N LEU A 124 -12.03 -4.45 -3.24
CA LEU A 124 -13.26 -4.59 -2.46
C LEU A 124 -13.22 -5.81 -1.54
N ALA A 125 -12.76 -6.97 -2.04
CA ALA A 125 -12.57 -8.17 -1.23
C ALA A 125 -11.60 -7.90 -0.07
N GLY A 126 -10.48 -7.21 -0.34
CA GLY A 126 -9.50 -6.81 0.67
C GLY A 126 -10.08 -5.83 1.70
N MET A 127 -10.90 -4.88 1.28
CA MET A 127 -11.56 -3.95 2.19
C MET A 127 -12.57 -4.65 3.09
N LYS A 128 -13.38 -5.56 2.54
CA LYS A 128 -14.32 -6.38 3.33
C LYS A 128 -13.59 -7.28 4.33
N LEU A 129 -12.49 -7.90 3.90
CA LEU A 129 -11.65 -8.72 4.79
C LEU A 129 -11.03 -7.88 5.90
N ALA A 130 -10.50 -6.69 5.60
CA ALA A 130 -9.93 -5.78 6.59
C ALA A 130 -10.97 -5.41 7.67
N ARG A 131 -12.21 -5.08 7.28
CA ARG A 131 -13.32 -4.78 8.20
C ARG A 131 -13.67 -5.99 9.08
N ARG A 132 -13.72 -7.19 8.49
CA ARG A 132 -13.98 -8.43 9.23
C ARG A 132 -12.88 -8.71 10.25
N LEU A 133 -11.60 -8.52 9.87
CA LEU A 133 -10.46 -8.74 10.77
C LEU A 133 -10.45 -7.76 11.93
N ILE A 134 -10.66 -6.47 11.68
CA ILE A 134 -10.64 -5.43 12.72
C ILE A 134 -11.78 -5.60 13.74
N LYS A 135 -12.92 -6.13 13.28
CA LYS A 135 -14.11 -6.45 14.13
C LYS A 135 -14.09 -7.90 14.66
N SER A 136 -13.01 -8.67 14.43
CA SER A 136 -12.91 -10.07 14.87
C SER A 136 -12.90 -10.18 16.41
N LYS A 137 -13.29 -11.36 16.92
CA LYS A 137 -13.28 -11.68 18.38
C LYS A 137 -11.90 -11.40 19.00
N ALA A 138 -10.81 -11.67 18.28
CA ALA A 138 -9.45 -11.47 18.77
C ALA A 138 -9.13 -9.99 19.01
N LEU A 139 -9.63 -9.10 18.15
CA LEU A 139 -9.40 -7.65 18.23
C LEU A 139 -10.53 -6.89 18.93
N SER A 140 -11.69 -7.51 19.19
CA SER A 140 -12.89 -6.84 19.73
C SER A 140 -12.66 -6.13 21.06
N LYS A 141 -11.77 -6.64 21.91
CA LYS A 141 -11.42 -5.98 23.18
C LYS A 141 -10.65 -4.67 23.00
N TYR A 142 -10.03 -4.49 21.83
CA TYR A 142 -9.27 -3.29 21.47
C TYR A 142 -10.05 -2.37 20.53
N TYR A 143 -11.05 -2.89 19.83
CA TYR A 143 -11.86 -2.14 18.88
C TYR A 143 -12.87 -1.25 19.63
N ASP A 144 -12.82 0.06 19.38
CA ASP A 144 -13.83 1.01 19.85
C ASP A 144 -14.86 1.29 18.75
N ARG A 145 -14.44 1.95 17.68
CA ARG A 145 -15.28 2.24 16.51
C ARG A 145 -14.45 2.37 15.23
N GLU A 146 -15.13 2.24 14.11
CA GLU A 146 -14.53 2.49 12.80
C GLU A 146 -14.48 4.02 12.53
N GLU A 147 -13.30 4.54 12.20
CA GLU A 147 -13.09 5.93 11.83
C GLU A 147 -13.11 6.11 10.31
N PHE A 148 -12.59 5.11 9.58
CA PHE A 148 -12.58 5.14 8.12
C PHE A 148 -12.63 3.71 7.55
N PRO A 149 -13.48 3.49 6.51
CA PRO A 149 -14.39 4.43 5.83
C PRO A 149 -15.59 4.89 6.68
N GLY A 150 -15.81 4.30 7.85
CA GLY A 150 -16.90 4.59 8.77
C GLY A 150 -18.10 3.67 8.57
N ASP A 151 -18.92 3.56 9.62
CA ASP A 151 -20.05 2.60 9.65
C ASP A 151 -21.14 2.91 8.60
N GLN A 152 -21.18 4.10 8.01
CA GLN A 152 -22.10 4.49 6.94
C GLN A 152 -21.75 3.85 5.59
N ALA A 153 -20.46 3.50 5.35
CA ALA A 153 -19.99 2.92 4.10
C ALA A 153 -20.17 1.40 4.12
N GLN A 154 -21.33 0.90 3.72
CA GLN A 154 -21.66 -0.53 3.79
C GLN A 154 -21.70 -1.20 2.42
N SER A 155 -22.15 -0.49 1.38
CA SER A 155 -22.21 -1.03 0.02
C SER A 155 -20.82 -1.08 -0.65
N ASP A 156 -20.72 -1.85 -1.72
CA ASP A 156 -19.52 -1.90 -2.56
C ASP A 156 -19.22 -0.53 -3.18
N ASP A 157 -20.24 0.21 -3.56
CA ASP A 157 -20.12 1.55 -4.09
C ASP A 157 -19.58 2.54 -3.04
N ASP A 158 -20.06 2.47 -1.79
CA ASP A 158 -19.54 3.29 -0.70
C ASP A 158 -18.07 2.98 -0.41
N LEU A 159 -17.71 1.68 -0.36
CA LEU A 159 -16.34 1.26 -0.15
C LEU A 159 -15.43 1.71 -1.29
N MET A 160 -15.89 1.59 -2.53
CA MET A 160 -15.14 2.04 -3.71
C MET A 160 -15.00 3.57 -3.73
N ALA A 161 -16.04 4.31 -3.37
CA ALA A 161 -15.99 5.76 -3.22
C ALA A 161 -14.96 6.18 -2.16
N ALA A 162 -14.96 5.51 -1.01
CA ALA A 162 -13.98 5.72 0.04
C ALA A 162 -12.54 5.39 -0.44
N ALA A 163 -12.37 4.29 -1.19
CA ALA A 163 -11.08 3.92 -1.75
C ALA A 163 -10.54 4.98 -2.72
N LYS A 164 -11.39 5.51 -3.59
CA LYS A 164 -11.03 6.58 -4.54
C LYS A 164 -10.72 7.90 -3.84
N ALA A 165 -11.45 8.23 -2.78
CA ALA A 165 -11.26 9.47 -2.03
C ALA A 165 -9.97 9.50 -1.21
N ARG A 166 -9.58 8.36 -0.61
CA ARG A 166 -8.44 8.27 0.32
C ARG A 166 -7.44 7.16 -0.01
N GLY A 167 -7.55 6.56 -1.20
CA GLY A 167 -6.56 5.64 -1.73
C GLY A 167 -5.25 6.37 -2.00
N THR A 168 -4.15 5.64 -1.91
CA THR A 168 -2.82 6.14 -2.25
C THR A 168 -2.01 5.04 -2.89
N THR A 169 -0.93 5.42 -3.54
CA THR A 169 0.03 4.47 -4.09
C THR A 169 0.76 3.72 -2.97
N THR A 170 1.16 2.48 -3.24
CA THR A 170 2.13 1.73 -2.41
C THR A 170 3.58 2.04 -2.78
N PHE A 171 3.81 2.91 -3.76
CA PHE A 171 5.13 3.27 -4.31
C PHE A 171 5.91 2.11 -4.93
N HIS A 172 5.21 1.10 -5.41
CA HIS A 172 5.78 -0.08 -6.09
C HIS A 172 5.46 -0.08 -7.59
N LEU A 173 5.50 1.06 -8.24
CA LEU A 173 5.28 1.18 -9.68
C LEU A 173 6.43 0.52 -10.44
N MET A 174 6.11 -0.15 -11.55
CA MET A 174 7.07 -0.88 -12.37
C MET A 174 6.66 -0.89 -13.85
N GLY A 175 7.51 -1.45 -14.73
CA GLY A 175 7.13 -1.82 -16.09
C GLY A 175 7.18 -0.69 -17.13
N THR A 176 7.60 0.53 -16.79
CA THR A 176 7.69 1.65 -17.77
C THR A 176 8.81 1.49 -18.79
N CYS A 177 9.81 0.64 -18.52
CA CYS A 177 10.86 0.21 -19.46
C CYS A 177 10.86 -1.30 -19.63
N ARG A 178 9.69 -1.88 -19.83
CA ARG A 178 9.43 -3.31 -19.76
C ARG A 178 10.35 -4.16 -20.64
N MET A 179 10.88 -5.23 -20.04
CA MET A 179 11.59 -6.30 -20.71
C MET A 179 10.58 -7.21 -21.43
N ALA A 180 10.88 -7.55 -22.67
CA ALA A 180 10.12 -8.58 -23.40
C ALA A 180 10.98 -9.16 -24.56
N PRO A 181 10.57 -10.29 -25.16
CA PRO A 181 11.25 -10.88 -26.31
C PRO A 181 11.20 -9.96 -27.54
N ASP A 182 12.08 -10.23 -28.52
CA ASP A 182 12.18 -9.43 -29.77
C ASP A 182 10.90 -9.36 -30.58
N SER A 183 10.03 -10.36 -30.42
CA SER A 183 8.71 -10.39 -31.06
C SER A 183 7.71 -9.38 -30.48
N ASP A 184 7.98 -8.79 -29.32
CA ASP A 184 7.12 -7.79 -28.71
C ASP A 184 7.59 -6.36 -29.07
N PRO A 185 6.85 -5.64 -29.94
CA PRO A 185 7.24 -4.31 -30.39
C PRO A 185 7.14 -3.25 -29.29
N THR A 186 6.55 -3.57 -28.14
CA THR A 186 6.40 -2.66 -26.99
C THR A 186 7.53 -2.82 -25.97
N ALA A 187 8.44 -3.77 -26.18
CA ALA A 187 9.61 -3.97 -25.32
C ALA A 187 10.57 -2.79 -25.39
N VAL A 188 10.99 -2.26 -24.24
CA VAL A 188 11.98 -1.19 -24.15
C VAL A 188 13.38 -1.75 -24.00
N VAL A 189 13.54 -2.85 -23.23
CA VAL A 189 14.82 -3.52 -23.04
C VAL A 189 14.74 -5.01 -23.41
N ASP A 190 15.89 -5.58 -23.74
CA ASP A 190 16.08 -7.03 -23.96
C ASP A 190 16.31 -7.77 -22.63
N ASP A 191 16.59 -9.09 -22.71
CA ASP A 191 16.90 -9.95 -21.55
C ASP A 191 18.25 -9.66 -20.89
N GLN A 192 19.11 -8.84 -21.55
CA GLN A 192 20.35 -8.34 -21.00
C GLN A 192 20.21 -6.89 -20.49
N LEU A 193 18.98 -6.40 -20.38
CA LEU A 193 18.62 -5.04 -19.93
C LEU A 193 19.10 -3.93 -20.85
N LYS A 194 19.51 -4.24 -22.09
CA LYS A 194 19.94 -3.24 -23.06
C LYS A 194 18.73 -2.55 -23.68
N VAL A 195 18.80 -1.23 -23.78
CA VAL A 195 17.76 -0.44 -24.45
C VAL A 195 17.79 -0.72 -25.95
N ARG A 196 16.64 -1.08 -26.51
CA ARG A 196 16.52 -1.37 -27.94
C ARG A 196 16.73 -0.12 -28.78
N GLY A 197 17.55 -0.27 -29.82
CA GLY A 197 17.85 0.81 -30.74
C GLY A 197 18.86 1.84 -30.23
N ILE A 198 19.47 1.64 -29.05
CA ILE A 198 20.51 2.52 -28.50
C ILE A 198 21.67 1.66 -27.99
N ASP A 199 22.86 1.87 -28.57
CA ASP A 199 24.06 1.15 -28.15
C ASP A 199 24.60 1.68 -26.82
N GLY A 200 25.12 0.79 -25.99
CA GLY A 200 25.80 1.13 -24.75
C GLY A 200 24.91 1.58 -23.58
N LEU A 201 23.57 1.56 -23.72
CA LEU A 201 22.61 1.97 -22.67
C LEU A 201 21.89 0.77 -22.09
N ARG A 202 21.73 0.76 -20.76
CA ARG A 202 20.90 -0.20 -20.01
C ARG A 202 19.97 0.49 -19.03
N VAL A 203 18.83 -0.15 -18.75
CA VAL A 203 17.96 0.19 -17.61
C VAL A 203 18.04 -0.94 -16.60
N VAL A 204 18.27 -0.60 -15.30
CA VAL A 204 18.48 -1.58 -14.22
C VAL A 204 17.73 -1.12 -12.97
N ASP A 205 16.41 -1.13 -13.03
CA ASP A 205 15.51 -0.85 -11.90
C ASP A 205 14.16 -1.56 -12.10
N ALA A 206 13.18 -1.33 -11.23
CA ALA A 206 11.88 -1.97 -11.30
C ALA A 206 11.10 -1.67 -12.61
N SER A 207 11.47 -0.65 -13.36
CA SER A 207 10.80 -0.32 -14.62
C SER A 207 10.95 -1.39 -15.71
N ILE A 208 11.97 -2.26 -15.60
CA ILE A 208 12.19 -3.37 -16.54
C ILE A 208 11.23 -4.55 -16.33
N MET A 209 10.58 -4.65 -15.19
CA MET A 209 9.76 -5.82 -14.83
C MET A 209 8.56 -5.96 -15.77
N PRO A 210 8.33 -7.13 -16.38
CA PRO A 210 7.19 -7.36 -17.28
C PRO A 210 5.87 -7.51 -16.54
N THR A 211 5.90 -8.02 -15.30
CA THR A 211 4.73 -8.22 -14.44
C THR A 211 5.08 -7.94 -12.99
N MET A 212 4.10 -7.54 -12.20
CA MET A 212 4.28 -7.30 -10.77
C MET A 212 4.63 -8.61 -10.03
N PRO A 213 5.72 -8.67 -9.27
CA PRO A 213 6.01 -9.82 -8.40
C PRO A 213 5.00 -9.89 -7.25
N SER A 214 4.78 -11.11 -6.73
CA SER A 214 3.73 -11.41 -5.75
C SER A 214 4.18 -11.31 -4.31
N ALA A 215 5.24 -10.70 -3.99
CA ALA A 215 5.65 -10.45 -2.62
C ALA A 215 6.43 -9.15 -2.58
N ASN A 216 6.11 -8.35 -1.63
CA ASN A 216 6.68 -7.04 -1.46
C ASN A 216 7.93 -7.11 -0.58
#